data_caaad8ef5a6e6fab5f186639400dace8
#
_entry.id   caaad8ef5a6e6fab5f186639400dace8
#
_cell.length_a   1.000
_cell.length_b   1.000
_cell.length_c   1.000
_cell.angle_alpha   90.00
_cell.angle_beta   90.00
_cell.angle_gamma   90.00
#
_symmetry.space_group_name_H-M   'P 1'
#
loop_
_entity.id
_entity.type
_entity.pdbx_description
1 polymer ?
#
loop_
_entity_poly.entity_id
_entity_poly.type
_entity_poly.pdbx_seq_one_letter_code
_entity_poly.pdbx_strand_id
1 'polypeptide(L)'
;MLAWMSRDSLARTVATGEAVYWSRSRAKLWRKGETSGHLQRIVEIRLDCDADALLLRVEQAGGIACHTGRRRCFFNLLDRAGAAPGWRVTEPVLSDPGAFRDGD
;
A
#
# COMPACT_ATOMS: atom_id res chain seq x y z
N MET A 1 -0.08 -3.94 0.23
CA MET A 1 0.70 -2.99 1.05
C MET A 1 0.15 -2.91 2.46
N LEU A 2 0.89 -2.34 3.36
CA LEU A 2 0.47 -2.09 4.73
C LEU A 2 0.59 -0.60 5.01
N ALA A 3 -0.45 -0.01 5.62
CA ALA A 3 -0.48 1.43 5.89
C ALA A 3 -1.29 1.70 7.15
N TRP A 4 -1.21 2.93 7.64
CA TRP A 4 -1.99 3.36 8.80
C TRP A 4 -3.25 4.08 8.35
N MET A 5 -4.31 3.93 9.12
CA MET A 5 -5.53 4.70 8.93
C MET A 5 -5.93 5.37 10.24
N SER A 6 -6.51 6.55 10.11
CA SER A 6 -7.18 7.25 11.21
C SER A 6 -8.68 7.22 10.97
N ARG A 7 -9.46 7.69 11.94
CA ARG A 7 -10.90 7.88 11.75
C ARG A 7 -11.17 8.77 10.53
N ASP A 8 -10.41 9.85 10.39
CA ASP A 8 -10.60 10.80 9.30
C ASP A 8 -10.21 10.19 7.94
N SER A 9 -9.12 9.41 7.88
CA SER A 9 -8.73 8.76 6.64
C SER A 9 -9.76 7.72 6.21
N LEU A 10 -10.33 6.98 7.15
CA LEU A 10 -11.40 6.03 6.85
C LEU A 10 -12.65 6.75 6.33
N ALA A 11 -13.05 7.85 6.98
CA ALA A 11 -14.19 8.64 6.53
C ALA A 11 -13.99 9.16 5.11
N ARG A 12 -12.80 9.64 4.79
CA ARG A 12 -12.45 10.09 3.44
C ARG A 12 -12.46 8.96 2.44
N THR A 13 -11.94 7.80 2.81
CA THR A 13 -11.95 6.61 1.96
C THR A 13 -13.39 6.21 1.61
N VAL A 14 -14.28 6.19 2.59
CA VAL A 14 -15.68 5.87 2.36
C VAL A 14 -16.37 6.92 1.48
N ALA A 15 -16.10 8.20 1.73
CA ALA A 15 -16.73 9.28 0.99
C ALA A 15 -16.28 9.36 -0.47
N THR A 16 -15.01 9.06 -0.75
CA THR A 16 -14.43 9.23 -2.09
C THR A 16 -14.39 7.94 -2.90
N GLY A 17 -14.43 6.78 -2.24
CA GLY A 17 -14.23 5.49 -2.91
C GLY A 17 -12.79 5.21 -3.29
N GLU A 18 -11.86 6.03 -2.83
CA GLU A 18 -10.42 5.86 -3.06
C GLU A 18 -9.70 5.74 -1.72
N ALA A 19 -8.63 4.93 -1.67
CA ALA A 19 -7.91 4.72 -0.43
C ALA A 19 -7.17 5.98 0.02
N VAL A 20 -7.50 6.43 1.22
CA VAL A 20 -6.85 7.56 1.92
C VAL A 20 -6.30 7.02 3.22
N TYR A 21 -5.02 7.23 3.44
CA TYR A 21 -4.30 6.71 4.60
C TYR A 21 -3.84 7.83 5.52
N TRP A 22 -3.33 7.45 6.68
CA TRP A 22 -2.71 8.37 7.63
C TRP A 22 -1.20 8.19 7.60
N SER A 23 -0.47 9.25 7.32
CA SER A 23 0.98 9.24 7.39
C SER A 23 1.40 9.57 8.82
N ARG A 24 2.02 8.61 9.51
CA ARG A 24 2.50 8.82 10.87
C ARG A 24 3.69 9.76 10.91
N SER A 25 4.59 9.63 9.95
CA SER A 25 5.81 10.44 9.91
C SER A 25 5.52 11.91 9.59
N ARG A 26 4.52 12.17 8.73
CA ARG A 26 4.15 13.52 8.34
C ARG A 26 2.98 14.08 9.13
N ALA A 27 2.31 13.24 9.92
CA ALA A 27 1.11 13.60 10.70
C ALA A 27 0.04 14.25 9.81
N LYS A 28 -0.26 13.61 8.67
CA LYS A 28 -1.28 14.12 7.75
C LYS A 28 -1.95 12.97 6.99
N LEU A 29 -3.11 13.28 6.40
CA LEU A 29 -3.78 12.38 5.46
C LEU A 29 -3.03 12.37 4.13
N TRP A 30 -3.04 11.22 3.46
CA TRP A 30 -2.55 11.14 2.10
C TRP A 30 -3.39 10.15 1.30
N ARG A 31 -3.73 10.55 0.07
CA ARG A 31 -4.45 9.69 -0.86
C ARG A 31 -3.44 8.86 -1.64
N LYS A 32 -3.61 7.54 -1.61
CA LYS A 32 -2.71 6.66 -2.36
C LYS A 32 -2.76 7.02 -3.83
N GLY A 33 -1.60 7.27 -4.42
CA GLY A 33 -1.48 7.62 -5.83
C GLY A 33 -1.64 9.10 -6.13
N GLU A 34 -1.72 9.98 -5.12
CA GLU A 34 -1.89 11.42 -5.37
C GLU A 34 -0.75 12.04 -6.14
N THR A 35 0.46 11.46 -6.07
CA THR A 35 1.62 11.93 -6.81
C THR A 35 1.91 11.02 -8.01
N SER A 36 1.88 9.71 -7.81
CA SER A 36 2.25 8.73 -8.85
C SER A 36 1.12 8.45 -9.85
N GLY A 37 -0.12 8.71 -9.48
CA GLY A 37 -1.29 8.28 -10.25
C GLY A 37 -1.71 6.85 -9.97
N HIS A 38 -0.99 6.11 -9.13
CA HIS A 38 -1.31 4.72 -8.78
C HIS A 38 -2.38 4.66 -7.69
N LEU A 39 -3.56 5.16 -8.01
CA LEU A 39 -4.70 5.22 -7.11
C LEU A 39 -5.19 3.83 -6.75
N GLN A 40 -5.85 3.73 -5.60
CA GLN A 40 -6.50 2.51 -5.15
C GLN A 40 -7.99 2.77 -5.02
N ARG A 41 -8.78 2.23 -5.95
CA ARG A 41 -10.23 2.34 -5.89
C ARG A 41 -10.77 1.23 -5.02
N ILE A 42 -11.61 1.60 -4.06
CA ILE A 42 -12.17 0.66 -3.08
C ILE A 42 -13.21 -0.24 -3.75
N VAL A 43 -13.04 -1.55 -3.59
CA VAL A 43 -14.04 -2.55 -3.95
C VAL A 43 -14.82 -2.95 -2.71
N GLU A 44 -14.15 -3.24 -1.61
CA GLU A 44 -14.78 -3.53 -0.33
C GLU A 44 -13.82 -3.24 0.82
N ILE A 45 -14.39 -3.06 2.00
CA ILE A 45 -13.65 -2.83 3.24
C ILE A 45 -14.15 -3.86 4.25
N ARG A 46 -13.24 -4.59 4.88
CA ARG A 46 -13.56 -5.55 5.93
C ARG A 46 -12.86 -5.18 7.23
N LEU A 47 -13.56 -5.35 8.33
CA LEU A 47 -13.03 -5.16 9.66
C LEU A 47 -12.68 -6.54 10.24
N ASP A 48 -11.56 -6.66 10.90
CA ASP A 48 -11.17 -7.93 11.49
C ASP A 48 -11.94 -8.22 12.78
N CYS A 49 -11.75 -9.42 13.34
CA CYS A 49 -12.54 -9.88 14.48
C CYS A 49 -12.31 -9.07 15.75
N ASP A 50 -11.15 -8.47 15.92
CA ASP A 50 -10.82 -7.62 17.08
C ASP A 50 -11.17 -6.15 16.84
N ALA A 51 -11.62 -5.81 15.65
CA ALA A 51 -11.96 -4.45 15.27
C ALA A 51 -10.77 -3.47 15.34
N ASP A 52 -9.56 -3.96 15.10
CA ASP A 52 -8.34 -3.14 15.15
C ASP A 52 -7.57 -3.11 13.83
N ALA A 53 -8.04 -3.83 12.80
CA ALA A 53 -7.42 -3.83 11.48
C ALA A 53 -8.49 -3.82 10.39
N LEU A 54 -8.17 -3.17 9.28
CA LEU A 54 -9.04 -3.11 8.11
C LEU A 54 -8.34 -3.77 6.93
N LEU A 55 -9.11 -4.57 6.19
CA LEU A 55 -8.66 -5.13 4.93
C LEU A 55 -9.40 -4.40 3.81
N LEU A 56 -8.64 -3.70 2.97
CA LEU A 56 -9.18 -3.01 1.82
C LEU A 56 -8.90 -3.82 0.58
N ARG A 57 -9.95 -4.26 -0.10
CA ARG A 57 -9.82 -4.81 -1.43
C ARG A 57 -9.99 -3.69 -2.43
N VAL A 58 -9.01 -3.53 -3.32
CA VAL A 58 -8.93 -2.37 -4.19
C VAL A 58 -8.62 -2.76 -5.62
N GLU A 59 -8.99 -1.91 -6.56
CA GLU A 59 -8.44 -1.90 -7.91
C GLU A 59 -7.24 -0.97 -7.92
N GLN A 60 -6.06 -1.54 -8.16
CA GLN A 60 -4.80 -0.79 -8.16
C GLN A 60 -4.54 -0.21 -9.55
N ALA A 61 -4.61 1.09 -9.68
CA ALA A 61 -4.31 1.75 -10.95
C ALA A 61 -2.83 1.52 -11.32
N GLY A 62 -2.59 1.13 -12.57
CA GLY A 62 -1.25 0.85 -13.07
C GLY A 62 -0.64 -0.45 -12.59
N GLY A 63 -1.32 -1.21 -11.73
CA GLY A 63 -0.83 -2.47 -11.21
C GLY A 63 0.37 -2.38 -10.28
N ILE A 64 0.73 -1.17 -9.83
CA ILE A 64 1.90 -0.90 -8.99
C ILE A 64 1.45 -0.29 -7.67
N ALA A 65 1.61 -1.02 -6.58
CA ALA A 65 1.26 -0.55 -5.24
C ALA A 65 2.45 0.04 -4.49
N CYS A 66 3.65 -0.44 -4.75
CA CYS A 66 4.85 -0.07 -4.00
C CYS A 66 5.56 1.13 -4.62
N HIS A 67 6.06 2.06 -3.77
CA HIS A 67 6.84 3.20 -4.23
C HIS A 67 8.16 2.81 -4.91
N THR A 68 8.60 1.56 -4.76
CA THR A 68 9.77 1.03 -5.47
C THR A 68 9.49 0.71 -6.93
N GLY A 69 8.26 0.92 -7.40
CA GLY A 69 7.86 0.58 -8.75
C GLY A 69 7.47 -0.88 -8.93
N ARG A 70 7.26 -1.60 -7.84
CA ARG A 70 6.86 -3.01 -7.85
C ARG A 70 5.38 -3.17 -7.59
N ARG A 71 4.85 -4.29 -8.05
CA ARG A 71 3.43 -4.63 -7.93
C ARG A 71 2.96 -4.65 -6.49
N ARG A 72 3.78 -5.16 -5.57
CA ARG A 72 3.47 -5.27 -4.14
C ARG A 72 4.65 -4.84 -3.30
N CYS A 73 4.36 -4.43 -2.07
CA CYS A 73 5.39 -4.04 -1.11
C CYS A 73 6.11 -5.25 -0.49
N PHE A 74 5.48 -6.42 -0.49
CA PHE A 74 6.02 -7.64 0.10
C PHE A 74 6.75 -8.46 -0.97
N PHE A 75 7.87 -7.95 -1.45
CA PHE A 75 8.65 -8.55 -2.53
C PHE A 75 9.93 -9.24 -2.06
N ASN A 76 10.21 -9.22 -0.77
CA ASN A 76 11.34 -9.94 -0.18
C ASN A 76 10.84 -11.23 0.44
N LEU A 77 11.25 -12.36 -0.13
CA LEU A 77 10.91 -13.68 0.37
C LEU A 77 12.04 -14.19 1.25
N LEU A 78 11.70 -14.69 2.44
CA LEU A 78 12.68 -15.34 3.30
C LEU A 78 12.99 -16.74 2.75
N ASP A 79 14.22 -16.95 2.34
CA ASP A 79 14.70 -18.25 1.89
C ASP A 79 15.20 -19.04 3.11
N ARG A 80 14.55 -20.18 3.36
CA ARG A 80 14.85 -21.06 4.49
C ARG A 80 15.64 -22.31 4.09
N ALA A 81 15.93 -22.47 2.82
CA ALA A 81 16.52 -23.72 2.29
C ALA A 81 18.02 -23.86 2.54
N GLY A 82 18.72 -22.77 2.82
CA GLY A 82 20.15 -22.79 3.06
C GLY A 82 20.54 -23.01 4.51
N ALA A 83 21.84 -23.06 4.77
CA ALA A 83 22.39 -23.19 6.12
C ALA A 83 22.09 -21.96 6.98
N ALA A 84 21.91 -20.80 6.38
CA ALA A 84 21.51 -19.57 7.04
C ALA A 84 20.36 -18.93 6.26
N PRO A 85 19.33 -18.39 6.94
CA PRO A 85 18.25 -17.71 6.24
C PRO A 85 18.74 -16.46 5.54
N GLY A 86 18.14 -16.16 4.40
CA GLY A 86 18.43 -14.96 3.62
C GLY A 86 17.20 -14.45 2.90
N TRP A 87 17.25 -13.21 2.43
CA TRP A 87 16.17 -12.59 1.71
C TRP A 87 16.40 -12.64 0.20
N ARG A 88 15.35 -12.95 -0.55
CA ARG A 88 15.39 -13.00 -2.00
C ARG A 88 14.26 -12.14 -2.58
N VAL A 89 14.60 -11.27 -3.52
CA VAL A 89 13.62 -10.43 -4.21
C VAL A 89 12.84 -11.27 -5.21
N THR A 90 11.51 -11.20 -5.16
CA THR A 90 10.61 -12.01 -6.00
C THR A 90 9.87 -11.21 -7.06
N GLU A 91 9.83 -9.87 -6.97
CA GLU A 91 9.06 -9.04 -7.87
C GLU A 91 9.97 -8.09 -8.62
N PRO A 92 9.83 -7.97 -9.96
CA PRO A 92 10.61 -7.02 -10.72
C PRO A 92 10.10 -5.60 -10.52
N VAL A 93 10.96 -4.62 -10.76
CA VAL A 93 10.56 -3.22 -10.88
C VAL A 93 9.86 -3.05 -12.23
N LEU A 94 8.59 -2.64 -12.20
CA LEU A 94 7.78 -2.46 -13.40
C LEU A 94 7.85 -1.04 -13.97
N SER A 95 8.23 -0.07 -13.13
CA SER A 95 8.37 1.31 -13.52
C SER A 95 9.47 1.98 -12.69
N ASP A 96 10.14 2.99 -13.25
CA ASP A 96 11.21 3.70 -12.56
C ASP A 96 10.67 4.38 -11.29
N PRO A 97 11.14 3.98 -10.11
CA PRO A 97 10.69 4.61 -8.86
C PRO A 97 11.14 6.06 -8.73
N GLY A 98 12.13 6.50 -9.50
CA GLY A 98 12.58 7.90 -9.52
C GLY A 98 11.64 8.83 -10.25
N ALA A 99 10.74 8.30 -11.09
CA ALA A 99 9.81 9.11 -11.87
C ALA A 99 8.62 9.63 -11.05
N PHE A 100 8.33 9.01 -9.89
CA PHE A 100 7.21 9.41 -9.04
C PHE A 100 7.45 8.95 -7.61
N ARG A 101 6.70 9.57 -6.68
CA ARG A 101 6.63 9.13 -5.28
C ARG A 101 5.22 9.33 -4.76
N ASP A 102 4.68 8.32 -4.11
CA ASP A 102 3.50 8.46 -3.27
C ASP A 102 3.91 8.91 -1.87
N GLY A 103 2.97 9.11 -0.99
CA GLY A 103 3.15 9.52 0.39
C GLY A 103 4.17 8.67 1.15
N ASP A 104 4.07 8.36 2.33
CA ASP A 104 5.01 7.60 3.12
C ASP A 104 5.48 6.30 2.48
#